data_a50309bc859835c9f2c148b82ae0c423
#
_entry.id   a50309bc859835c9f2c148b82ae0c423
#
_cell.length_a   1.000
_cell.length_b   1.000
_cell.length_c   1.000
_cell.angle_alpha   90.00
_cell.angle_beta   90.00
_cell.angle_gamma   90.00
#
_symmetry.space_group_name_H-M   'P 1'
#
loop_
_entity.id
_entity.type
_entity.pdbx_description
1 polymer ?
#
loop_
_entity_poly.entity_id
_entity_poly.type
_entity_poly.pdbx_seq_one_letter_code
_entity_poly.pdbx_strand_id
1 'polypeptide(L)'
;MCIRDRHTDRPADDGNSDQIEQPEEGAEFQVYLASAGSYENAGESERDILRTDSNDFARSKDLPHGLYVVHQSKGEDGQKFVPDFTVFISEHVKTYYYILNNPSFTSLIRIEKRDVESGKIIPLAGAAFKIRNTDTGEWVVQHVNYPTPMDIDTFVTDATGTLMLPESMSSGNFELVEQQSPWGYVLSDRPVPFVVDGTQDIVTVCKFNTAQKGTITVSKKGEVFSHAAESDGMYQPQYEVQGQPGAVYDIIALEDIVTPDGAVHLKAGELATTLTTGPDETATSAPLYLGPYQVLERTAPDGLVKDPEPKNVVLSYAGQEVKITSARVEFVNDRQKVEIRLKKLLEQDEIFSTGMHEEWKSVTFGLFAAEALTASDGTSIPADGLIETIGVDENGNAAFTTDVPCGASLYVKELATDDHYILSDEKYPVVFEYAGQDVAVVEIDVNDGEAIENKLKRGKISGWKVDQDGFELGGAVIGLFR
;
A
#
# COMPACT_ATOMS: atom_id res chain seq x y z
N MET A 1 -13.76 42.29 62.66
CA MET A 1 -13.22 41.06 62.14
C MET A 1 -11.98 41.40 61.40
N CYS A 2 -10.91 40.62 61.54
CA CYS A 2 -9.68 40.80 60.79
C CYS A 2 -9.36 39.47 60.12
N ILE A 3 -9.04 39.54 58.85
CA ILE A 3 -8.64 38.39 58.07
C ILE A 3 -7.18 38.63 57.68
N ARG A 4 -6.33 37.61 57.75
CA ARG A 4 -5.09 37.45 57.03
C ARG A 4 -5.30 36.38 55.98
N ASP A 5 -5.06 36.72 54.74
CA ASP A 5 -5.16 35.80 53.63
C ASP A 5 -3.77 35.55 53.03
N ARG A 6 -3.49 34.28 52.78
CA ARG A 6 -2.21 33.84 52.28
C ARG A 6 -2.43 32.75 51.22
N HIS A 7 -1.58 32.67 50.26
CA HIS A 7 -1.56 31.58 49.29
C HIS A 7 -0.28 30.76 49.36
N THR A 8 -0.31 29.56 48.88
CA THR A 8 0.80 28.63 48.91
C THR A 8 1.37 28.49 47.48
N ASP A 9 2.60 28.98 47.29
CA ASP A 9 3.23 28.99 45.97
C ASP A 9 3.84 27.66 45.52
N ARG A 10 4.14 26.74 46.44
CA ARG A 10 4.61 25.37 46.15
C ARG A 10 4.23 24.39 47.25
N PRO A 11 3.85 23.13 46.91
CA PRO A 11 4.01 22.03 47.86
C PRO A 11 5.54 21.86 48.10
N ALA A 12 5.92 21.66 49.36
CA ALA A 12 7.32 21.39 49.69
C ALA A 12 7.83 20.10 49.01
N ASP A 13 8.87 20.19 48.20
CA ASP A 13 9.47 19.06 47.46
C ASP A 13 10.17 18.04 48.36
N ASP A 14 10.33 18.31 49.65
CA ASP A 14 11.14 17.51 50.60
C ASP A 14 10.35 16.79 51.67
N GLY A 15 9.02 16.86 51.59
CA GLY A 15 8.13 16.27 52.60
C GLY A 15 8.11 17.05 53.94
N ASN A 16 8.75 18.20 54.02
CA ASN A 16 8.61 19.17 55.11
C ASN A 16 7.49 20.15 54.79
N SER A 17 6.75 20.53 55.80
CA SER A 17 5.60 21.45 55.71
C SER A 17 6.00 22.94 55.58
N ASP A 18 7.16 23.22 54.99
CA ASP A 18 7.63 24.60 54.75
C ASP A 18 6.92 25.17 53.52
N GLN A 19 5.62 25.29 53.59
CA GLN A 19 4.84 26.07 52.63
C GLN A 19 5.23 27.52 52.78
N ILE A 20 5.80 28.09 51.72
CA ILE A 20 6.06 29.53 51.62
C ILE A 20 4.70 30.17 51.40
N GLU A 21 4.12 30.67 52.49
CA GLU A 21 2.90 31.46 52.44
C GLU A 21 3.28 32.87 51.96
N GLN A 22 2.69 33.29 50.85
CA GLN A 22 2.84 34.66 50.33
C GLN A 22 1.59 35.48 50.69
N PRO A 23 1.77 36.78 50.98
CA PRO A 23 0.62 37.68 51.20
C PRO A 23 -0.19 37.79 49.92
N GLU A 24 -1.51 37.69 50.06
CA GLU A 24 -2.44 37.89 48.93
C GLU A 24 -3.04 39.30 49.02
N GLU A 25 -2.50 40.24 48.26
CA GLU A 25 -3.01 41.63 48.18
C GLU A 25 -4.21 41.68 47.23
N GLY A 26 -5.34 42.30 47.71
CA GLY A 26 -6.53 42.55 46.91
C GLY A 26 -7.53 41.38 46.87
N ALA A 27 -7.33 40.35 47.67
CA ALA A 27 -8.38 39.35 47.93
C ALA A 27 -9.61 40.02 48.54
N GLU A 28 -10.80 39.67 48.08
CA GLU A 28 -12.05 40.30 48.49
C GLU A 28 -12.96 39.30 49.16
N PHE A 29 -13.46 39.68 50.37
CA PHE A 29 -14.39 38.89 51.15
C PHE A 29 -15.66 39.71 51.43
N GLN A 30 -16.80 39.18 51.04
CA GLN A 30 -18.12 39.68 51.38
C GLN A 30 -18.50 39.13 52.75
N VAL A 31 -18.79 40.02 53.68
CA VAL A 31 -19.28 39.69 55.02
C VAL A 31 -20.70 40.19 55.18
N TYR A 32 -21.63 39.34 55.53
CA TYR A 32 -23.02 39.73 55.65
C TYR A 32 -23.76 38.92 56.72
N LEU A 33 -24.81 39.53 57.32
CA LEU A 33 -25.64 38.89 58.34
C LEU A 33 -26.30 37.64 57.73
N ALA A 34 -26.12 36.47 58.35
CA ALA A 34 -26.58 35.18 57.81
C ALA A 34 -28.10 35.13 57.60
N SER A 35 -28.88 35.82 58.43
CA SER A 35 -30.34 35.88 58.32
C SER A 35 -30.83 36.67 57.09
N ALA A 36 -29.97 37.44 56.43
CA ALA A 36 -30.28 38.13 55.19
C ALA A 36 -30.22 37.20 53.96
N GLY A 37 -29.58 36.05 54.09
CA GLY A 37 -29.46 35.03 53.00
C GLY A 37 -28.44 35.34 51.90
N SER A 38 -28.16 36.61 51.62
CA SER A 38 -27.10 37.02 50.66
C SER A 38 -26.53 38.40 51.06
N TYR A 39 -25.38 38.72 50.49
CA TYR A 39 -24.73 40.04 50.67
C TYR A 39 -25.63 41.20 50.19
N GLU A 40 -26.33 41.03 49.09
CA GLU A 40 -27.19 42.06 48.47
C GLU A 40 -28.42 42.37 49.35
N ASN A 41 -28.93 41.34 50.00
CA ASN A 41 -30.14 41.48 50.87
C ASN A 41 -29.85 42.02 52.27
N ALA A 42 -28.58 42.01 52.72
CA ALA A 42 -28.21 42.53 54.03
C ALA A 42 -28.20 44.06 54.05
N GLY A 43 -28.62 44.61 55.15
CA GLY A 43 -28.64 46.07 55.42
C GLY A 43 -27.19 46.63 55.35
N GLU A 44 -27.02 47.89 55.01
CA GLU A 44 -25.70 48.52 54.92
C GLU A 44 -24.89 48.44 56.23
N SER A 45 -25.53 48.45 57.35
CA SER A 45 -24.88 48.28 58.66
C SER A 45 -24.53 46.83 59.00
N GLU A 46 -25.13 45.85 58.27
CA GLU A 46 -25.06 44.41 58.51
C GLU A 46 -24.20 43.70 57.51
N ARG A 47 -23.52 44.43 56.59
CA ARG A 47 -22.60 43.90 55.57
C ARG A 47 -21.38 44.75 55.43
N ASP A 48 -20.27 44.15 54.93
CA ASP A 48 -19.02 44.81 54.56
C ASP A 48 -18.29 44.06 53.50
N ILE A 49 -17.40 44.73 52.77
CA ILE A 49 -16.44 44.11 51.84
C ILE A 49 -15.04 44.34 52.40
N LEU A 50 -14.37 43.26 52.73
CA LEU A 50 -13.01 43.26 53.19
C LEU A 50 -12.09 43.06 51.96
N ARG A 51 -11.04 43.91 51.87
CA ARG A 51 -9.99 43.77 50.86
C ARG A 51 -8.66 43.67 51.55
N THR A 52 -7.85 42.68 51.22
CA THR A 52 -6.52 42.50 51.79
C THR A 52 -5.57 43.55 51.25
N ASP A 53 -4.71 44.08 52.15
CA ASP A 53 -3.62 45.01 51.83
C ASP A 53 -2.34 44.20 51.47
N SER A 54 -1.22 44.93 51.18
CA SER A 54 0.08 44.34 50.88
C SER A 54 0.71 43.48 52.00
N ASN A 55 0.08 43.43 53.17
CA ASN A 55 0.47 42.57 54.29
C ASN A 55 -0.54 41.46 54.53
N ASP A 56 -1.33 41.09 53.51
CA ASP A 56 -2.38 40.07 53.58
C ASP A 56 -3.54 40.37 54.58
N PHE A 57 -3.68 41.61 54.98
CA PHE A 57 -4.56 41.96 56.08
C PHE A 57 -5.78 42.76 55.63
N ALA A 58 -6.97 42.32 56.09
CA ALA A 58 -8.21 43.06 55.92
C ALA A 58 -8.99 43.14 57.23
N ARG A 59 -9.68 44.27 57.46
CA ARG A 59 -10.46 44.53 58.64
C ARG A 59 -11.83 45.09 58.28
N SER A 60 -12.91 44.50 58.90
CA SER A 60 -14.23 45.04 58.74
C SER A 60 -14.43 46.31 59.54
N LYS A 61 -15.45 47.10 59.20
CA LYS A 61 -16.09 48.04 60.05
C LYS A 61 -16.69 47.40 61.30
N ASP A 62 -17.18 48.15 62.22
CA ASP A 62 -17.91 47.62 63.35
C ASP A 62 -19.27 47.05 62.86
N LEU A 63 -19.44 45.76 63.05
CA LEU A 63 -20.67 45.05 62.70
C LEU A 63 -21.52 44.79 63.90
N PRO A 64 -22.89 44.87 63.83
CA PRO A 64 -23.81 44.53 64.87
C PRO A 64 -23.66 43.10 65.38
N HIS A 65 -24.25 42.85 66.60
CA HIS A 65 -24.35 41.50 67.14
C HIS A 65 -25.15 40.59 66.21
N GLY A 66 -24.61 39.41 65.90
CA GLY A 66 -25.26 38.44 64.99
C GLY A 66 -24.30 37.39 64.40
N LEU A 67 -24.89 36.44 63.68
CA LEU A 67 -24.14 35.43 62.90
C LEU A 67 -23.92 35.98 61.52
N TYR A 68 -22.68 36.03 61.08
CA TYR A 68 -22.26 36.52 59.75
C TYR A 68 -21.68 35.38 58.85
N VAL A 69 -22.02 35.41 57.63
CA VAL A 69 -21.36 34.60 56.60
C VAL A 69 -20.18 35.40 56.03
N VAL A 70 -19.06 34.74 55.83
CA VAL A 70 -17.89 35.26 55.13
C VAL A 70 -17.70 34.46 53.83
N HIS A 71 -17.80 35.12 52.71
CA HIS A 71 -17.70 34.57 51.35
C HIS A 71 -16.56 35.25 50.60
N GLN A 72 -15.61 34.49 50.13
CA GLN A 72 -14.55 35.04 49.27
C GLN A 72 -15.10 35.27 47.86
N SER A 73 -15.10 36.54 47.42
CA SER A 73 -15.63 36.94 46.11
C SER A 73 -14.54 37.20 45.07
N LYS A 74 -13.29 37.37 45.52
CA LYS A 74 -12.13 37.57 44.68
C LYS A 74 -10.88 37.03 45.38
N GLY A 75 -9.99 36.41 44.60
CA GLY A 75 -8.70 35.92 45.00
C GLY A 75 -7.71 36.01 43.81
N GLU A 76 -6.50 35.51 44.01
CA GLU A 76 -5.48 35.44 42.96
C GLU A 76 -5.83 34.33 41.94
N ASP A 77 -5.48 34.58 40.66
CA ASP A 77 -5.70 33.62 39.60
C ASP A 77 -4.91 32.31 39.88
N GLY A 78 -5.57 31.18 39.70
CA GLY A 78 -4.96 29.86 39.94
C GLY A 78 -5.09 29.34 41.37
N GLN A 79 -5.80 30.05 42.24
CA GLN A 79 -6.05 29.64 43.61
C GLN A 79 -7.51 29.27 43.84
N LYS A 80 -7.79 28.28 44.72
CA LYS A 80 -9.14 27.93 45.14
C LYS A 80 -9.59 28.91 46.21
N PHE A 81 -10.84 29.38 46.11
CA PHE A 81 -11.42 30.22 47.13
C PHE A 81 -11.61 29.42 48.43
N VAL A 82 -11.43 30.13 49.53
CA VAL A 82 -11.79 29.57 50.84
C VAL A 82 -13.27 29.28 50.87
N PRO A 83 -13.72 28.08 51.36
CA PRO A 83 -15.12 27.80 51.52
C PRO A 83 -15.79 28.81 52.45
N ASP A 84 -17.06 29.11 52.20
CA ASP A 84 -17.86 29.99 53.07
C ASP A 84 -17.81 29.50 54.51
N PHE A 85 -17.60 30.41 55.42
CA PHE A 85 -17.61 30.12 56.83
C PHE A 85 -18.42 31.16 57.61
N THR A 86 -18.75 30.88 58.90
CA THR A 86 -19.56 31.79 59.73
C THR A 86 -18.78 32.32 60.92
N VAL A 87 -19.10 33.53 61.28
CA VAL A 87 -18.54 34.24 62.43
C VAL A 87 -19.70 34.75 63.30
N PHE A 88 -19.70 34.37 64.56
CA PHE A 88 -20.69 34.90 65.52
C PHE A 88 -20.12 36.06 66.33
N ILE A 89 -20.63 37.28 66.10
CA ILE A 89 -20.27 38.48 66.83
C ILE A 89 -21.16 38.56 68.07
N SER A 90 -20.59 38.20 69.22
CA SER A 90 -21.33 38.10 70.47
C SER A 90 -20.87 39.07 71.55
N GLU A 91 -19.67 39.64 71.40
CA GLU A 91 -19.07 40.49 72.47
C GLU A 91 -18.83 41.89 71.99
N HIS A 92 -19.08 42.89 72.83
CA HIS A 92 -18.85 44.30 72.50
C HIS A 92 -17.35 44.63 72.38
N VAL A 93 -16.96 45.36 71.35
CA VAL A 93 -15.59 45.80 71.05
C VAL A 93 -14.54 44.66 70.82
N LYS A 94 -14.99 43.45 70.72
CA LYS A 94 -14.07 42.29 70.43
C LYS A 94 -13.77 42.17 68.98
N THR A 95 -12.48 41.97 68.65
CA THR A 95 -12.04 41.67 67.33
C THR A 95 -11.80 40.17 67.15
N TYR A 96 -12.42 39.57 66.15
CA TYR A 96 -12.24 38.15 65.76
C TYR A 96 -11.21 38.09 64.69
N TYR A 97 -10.14 37.21 64.79
CA TYR A 97 -9.05 37.03 63.85
C TYR A 97 -9.14 35.70 63.19
N TYR A 98 -8.97 35.66 61.89
CA TYR A 98 -8.91 34.45 61.05
C TYR A 98 -7.66 34.52 60.20
N ILE A 99 -6.99 33.38 60.04
CA ILE A 99 -5.98 33.13 59.03
C ILE A 99 -6.59 32.23 58.01
N LEU A 100 -6.60 32.64 56.75
CA LEU A 100 -7.17 31.90 55.64
C LEU A 100 -6.01 31.53 54.70
N ASN A 101 -6.15 30.42 54.01
CA ASN A 101 -5.15 29.94 53.03
C ASN A 101 -5.84 29.40 51.78
N ASN A 102 -5.49 29.94 50.63
CA ASN A 102 -6.03 29.55 49.35
C ASN A 102 -5.07 28.54 48.70
N PRO A 103 -5.45 27.27 48.63
CA PRO A 103 -4.60 26.27 47.93
C PRO A 103 -4.65 26.49 46.42
N SER A 104 -3.51 26.28 45.76
CA SER A 104 -3.42 26.31 44.32
C SER A 104 -4.31 25.25 43.67
N PHE A 105 -4.87 25.53 42.50
CA PHE A 105 -5.54 24.53 41.70
C PHE A 105 -4.53 23.49 41.20
N THR A 106 -4.87 22.23 41.35
CA THR A 106 -4.09 21.12 40.78
C THR A 106 -5.05 20.13 40.11
N SER A 107 -4.60 19.55 38.99
CA SER A 107 -5.36 18.50 38.32
C SER A 107 -4.40 17.35 37.92
N LEU A 108 -4.93 16.13 38.00
CA LEU A 108 -4.26 14.98 37.39
C LEU A 108 -4.39 15.08 35.86
N ILE A 109 -3.37 14.69 35.14
CA ILE A 109 -3.39 14.69 33.66
C ILE A 109 -3.45 13.26 33.17
N ARG A 110 -4.49 12.97 32.38
CA ARG A 110 -4.64 11.71 31.65
C ARG A 110 -4.35 11.96 30.18
N ILE A 111 -3.41 11.21 29.61
CA ILE A 111 -3.11 11.25 28.18
C ILE A 111 -3.69 10.00 27.53
N GLU A 112 -4.40 10.19 26.41
CA GLU A 112 -4.96 9.11 25.60
C GLU A 112 -4.38 9.18 24.19
N LYS A 113 -3.80 8.09 23.75
CA LYS A 113 -3.31 7.94 22.38
C LYS A 113 -4.41 7.43 21.47
N ARG A 114 -4.76 8.18 20.44
CA ARG A 114 -5.90 7.88 19.56
C ARG A 114 -5.50 7.85 18.09
N ASP A 115 -6.18 6.99 17.32
CA ASP A 115 -6.13 6.96 15.87
C ASP A 115 -6.97 8.11 15.29
N VAL A 116 -6.45 8.78 14.26
CA VAL A 116 -7.09 9.96 13.64
C VAL A 116 -8.32 9.59 12.81
N GLU A 117 -8.34 8.39 12.21
CA GLU A 117 -9.41 7.96 11.30
C GLU A 117 -10.57 7.32 12.08
N SER A 118 -10.26 6.42 13.01
CA SER A 118 -11.26 5.69 13.80
C SER A 118 -11.70 6.44 15.06
N GLY A 119 -10.86 7.35 15.59
CA GLY A 119 -11.04 8.00 16.88
C GLY A 119 -10.85 7.09 18.09
N LYS A 120 -10.54 5.80 17.88
CA LYS A 120 -10.35 4.82 18.96
C LYS A 120 -9.01 5.02 19.66
N ILE A 121 -8.92 4.57 20.91
CA ILE A 121 -7.65 4.49 21.61
C ILE A 121 -6.77 3.42 20.92
N ILE A 122 -5.50 3.72 20.77
CA ILE A 122 -4.48 2.80 20.26
C ILE A 122 -3.91 2.04 21.46
N PRO A 123 -4.28 0.78 21.70
CA PRO A 123 -3.90 0.04 22.91
C PRO A 123 -2.47 -0.51 22.80
N LEU A 124 -1.49 0.40 22.69
CA LEU A 124 -0.07 0.10 22.60
C LEU A 124 0.72 0.93 23.60
N ALA A 125 1.66 0.28 24.28
CA ALA A 125 2.67 0.94 25.08
C ALA A 125 3.70 1.63 24.20
N GLY A 126 4.42 2.60 24.79
CA GLY A 126 5.63 3.17 24.19
C GLY A 126 5.42 4.47 23.42
N ALA A 127 4.22 5.03 23.34
CA ALA A 127 4.08 6.42 22.92
C ALA A 127 4.65 7.34 24.01
N ALA A 128 5.63 8.16 23.66
CA ALA A 128 6.37 8.99 24.61
C ALA A 128 6.09 10.47 24.38
N PHE A 129 5.94 11.20 25.47
CA PHE A 129 5.56 12.62 25.49
C PHE A 129 6.42 13.43 26.44
N LYS A 130 6.60 14.69 26.09
CA LYS A 130 7.02 15.75 27.01
C LYS A 130 5.91 16.79 27.12
N ILE A 131 5.84 17.45 28.26
CA ILE A 131 4.89 18.55 28.50
C ILE A 131 5.70 19.83 28.69
N ARG A 132 5.31 20.89 27.98
CA ARG A 132 5.91 22.21 28.13
C ARG A 132 4.89 23.18 28.72
N ASN A 133 5.29 23.92 29.74
CA ASN A 133 4.54 25.07 30.20
C ASN A 133 4.71 26.20 29.17
N THR A 134 3.62 26.69 28.61
CA THR A 134 3.67 27.72 27.55
C THR A 134 3.86 29.12 28.10
N ASP A 135 3.58 29.34 29.38
CA ASP A 135 3.73 30.64 30.05
C ASP A 135 5.20 30.89 30.41
N THR A 136 5.92 29.86 30.87
CA THR A 136 7.35 29.95 31.25
C THR A 136 8.29 29.45 30.17
N GLY A 137 7.83 28.60 29.24
CA GLY A 137 8.63 27.92 28.25
C GLY A 137 9.40 26.69 28.76
N GLU A 138 9.27 26.35 30.03
CA GLU A 138 10.00 25.25 30.68
C GLU A 138 9.31 23.89 30.45
N TRP A 139 10.13 22.84 30.46
CA TRP A 139 9.62 21.47 30.43
C TRP A 139 9.20 21.02 31.82
N VAL A 140 8.04 20.34 31.88
CA VAL A 140 7.53 19.74 33.12
C VAL A 140 8.40 18.55 33.50
N VAL A 141 8.90 18.57 34.73
CA VAL A 141 9.61 17.45 35.38
C VAL A 141 8.81 17.06 36.62
N GLN A 142 8.54 15.78 36.80
CA GLN A 142 7.86 15.24 37.99
C GLN A 142 8.81 14.36 38.78
N HIS A 143 8.77 14.44 40.09
CA HIS A 143 9.63 13.69 40.99
C HIS A 143 8.85 12.48 41.55
N VAL A 144 9.29 11.25 41.20
CA VAL A 144 8.67 10.01 41.73
C VAL A 144 9.55 9.41 42.81
N ASN A 145 8.96 9.11 43.94
CA ASN A 145 9.66 8.57 45.10
C ASN A 145 9.77 7.02 45.11
N TYR A 146 9.00 6.30 44.31
CA TYR A 146 8.93 4.83 44.31
C TYR A 146 9.05 4.29 42.87
N PRO A 147 9.78 3.19 42.60
CA PRO A 147 10.52 2.34 43.56
C PRO A 147 11.83 2.95 44.03
N THR A 148 12.39 3.90 43.34
CA THR A 148 13.54 4.71 43.69
C THR A 148 13.27 6.16 43.32
N PRO A 149 13.69 7.13 44.13
CA PRO A 149 13.53 8.55 43.79
C PRO A 149 14.17 8.86 42.45
N MET A 150 13.40 9.47 41.55
CA MET A 150 13.86 9.86 40.20
C MET A 150 13.01 10.99 39.63
N ASP A 151 13.62 11.79 38.80
CA ASP A 151 12.95 12.83 38.03
C ASP A 151 12.51 12.26 36.66
N ILE A 152 11.27 12.51 36.30
CA ILE A 152 10.67 12.07 35.05
C ILE A 152 10.26 13.31 34.25
N ASP A 153 10.84 13.44 33.04
CA ASP A 153 10.49 14.50 32.08
C ASP A 153 9.85 13.93 30.79
N THR A 154 9.80 12.61 30.69
CA THR A 154 9.26 11.88 29.54
C THR A 154 8.22 10.89 30.02
N PHE A 155 6.99 11.06 29.58
CA PHE A 155 5.82 10.32 30.00
C PHE A 155 5.41 9.30 28.91
N VAL A 156 5.26 8.02 29.26
CA VAL A 156 5.09 6.93 28.30
C VAL A 156 3.78 6.18 28.54
N THR A 157 3.02 5.91 27.45
CA THR A 157 1.78 5.13 27.54
C THR A 157 2.04 3.69 27.93
N ASP A 158 1.12 3.11 28.66
CA ASP A 158 1.04 1.68 28.95
C ASP A 158 0.40 0.88 27.79
N ALA A 159 0.20 -0.44 28.00
CA ALA A 159 -0.40 -1.34 27.02
C ALA A 159 -1.88 -1.03 26.69
N THR A 160 -2.53 -0.15 27.44
CA THR A 160 -3.89 0.33 27.13
C THR A 160 -3.90 1.54 26.21
N GLY A 161 -2.71 2.08 25.85
CA GLY A 161 -2.56 3.29 25.05
C GLY A 161 -2.89 4.57 25.82
N THR A 162 -2.87 4.50 27.16
CA THR A 162 -3.12 5.62 28.03
C THR A 162 -1.98 5.79 29.03
N LEU A 163 -1.90 6.96 29.63
CA LEU A 163 -1.09 7.18 30.81
C LEU A 163 -1.75 8.20 31.74
N MET A 164 -1.52 8.07 33.04
CA MET A 164 -1.82 9.06 34.04
C MET A 164 -0.50 9.62 34.55
N LEU A 165 -0.32 10.94 34.59
CA LEU A 165 0.87 11.51 35.18
C LEU A 165 0.99 11.10 36.66
N PRO A 166 2.21 10.82 37.15
CA PRO A 166 2.44 10.40 38.54
C PRO A 166 1.96 11.41 39.57
N GLU A 167 2.12 12.71 39.30
CA GLU A 167 1.75 13.79 40.16
C GLU A 167 0.77 14.75 39.48
N SER A 168 -0.06 15.45 40.28
CA SER A 168 -0.92 16.50 39.80
C SER A 168 -0.08 17.71 39.30
N MET A 169 -0.61 18.44 38.34
CA MET A 169 -0.03 19.66 37.82
C MET A 169 -0.76 20.88 38.38
N SER A 170 -0.02 21.92 38.75
CA SER A 170 -0.57 23.20 39.14
C SER A 170 -1.23 23.93 37.96
N SER A 171 -2.03 24.96 38.26
CA SER A 171 -2.69 25.78 37.25
C SER A 171 -1.69 26.39 36.27
N GLY A 172 -2.09 26.53 35.00
CA GLY A 172 -1.28 27.07 33.93
C GLY A 172 -1.68 26.59 32.54
N ASN A 173 -1.01 27.13 31.52
CA ASN A 173 -1.17 26.77 30.14
C ASN A 173 -0.03 25.83 29.72
N PHE A 174 -0.39 24.73 29.09
CA PHE A 174 0.55 23.67 28.72
C PHE A 174 0.34 23.19 27.31
N GLU A 175 1.37 22.53 26.76
CA GLU A 175 1.28 21.77 25.51
C GLU A 175 1.93 20.41 25.64
N LEU A 176 1.25 19.40 25.09
CA LEU A 176 1.73 18.03 25.00
C LEU A 176 2.48 17.83 23.68
N VAL A 177 3.77 17.48 23.76
CA VAL A 177 4.65 17.26 22.61
C VAL A 177 5.01 15.78 22.50
N GLU A 178 4.67 15.17 21.39
CA GLU A 178 5.00 13.75 21.14
C GLU A 178 6.47 13.60 20.74
N GLN A 179 7.19 12.69 21.39
CA GLN A 179 8.59 12.35 21.10
C GLN A 179 8.68 11.02 20.36
N GLN A 180 7.74 10.11 20.64
CA GLN A 180 7.67 8.79 20.02
C GLN A 180 6.22 8.39 19.80
N SER A 181 5.89 7.98 18.56
CA SER A 181 4.58 7.42 18.22
C SER A 181 4.51 5.93 18.56
N PRO A 182 3.32 5.35 18.75
CA PRO A 182 3.17 3.90 18.85
C PRO A 182 3.59 3.21 17.55
N TRP A 183 3.98 1.94 17.65
CA TRP A 183 4.28 1.13 16.47
C TRP A 183 3.12 1.12 15.47
N GLY A 184 3.45 1.22 14.17
CA GLY A 184 2.47 1.27 13.09
C GLY A 184 1.92 2.67 12.79
N TYR A 185 2.32 3.69 13.54
CA TYR A 185 1.85 5.07 13.38
C TYR A 185 2.98 6.04 13.02
N VAL A 186 2.61 7.13 12.35
CA VAL A 186 3.51 8.23 11.98
C VAL A 186 3.57 9.23 13.13
N LEU A 187 4.77 9.70 13.47
CA LEU A 187 4.97 10.74 14.48
C LEU A 187 4.24 12.04 14.08
N SER A 188 3.58 12.66 15.05
CA SER A 188 2.93 13.96 14.86
C SER A 188 3.70 15.05 15.59
N ASP A 189 4.30 15.94 14.84
CA ASP A 189 5.06 17.11 15.30
C ASP A 189 4.18 18.25 15.85
N ARG A 190 2.85 18.12 15.73
CA ARG A 190 1.91 19.17 16.14
C ARG A 190 1.60 19.02 17.64
N PRO A 191 1.99 19.98 18.52
CA PRO A 191 1.65 19.95 19.94
C PRO A 191 0.14 20.00 20.18
N VAL A 192 -0.31 19.48 21.33
CA VAL A 192 -1.69 19.60 21.78
C VAL A 192 -1.74 20.54 22.99
N PRO A 193 -2.36 21.72 22.86
CA PRO A 193 -2.49 22.64 23.99
C PRO A 193 -3.57 22.13 24.97
N PHE A 194 -3.35 22.36 26.27
CA PHE A 194 -4.33 22.12 27.30
C PHE A 194 -4.11 23.09 28.48
N VAL A 195 -5.13 23.24 29.31
CA VAL A 195 -5.11 24.17 30.45
C VAL A 195 -5.46 23.41 31.74
N VAL A 196 -4.78 23.74 32.81
CA VAL A 196 -5.14 23.35 34.18
C VAL A 196 -5.71 24.59 34.88
N ASP A 197 -7.00 24.64 35.10
CA ASP A 197 -7.72 25.79 35.65
C ASP A 197 -8.56 25.45 36.88
N GLY A 198 -8.44 24.20 37.36
CA GLY A 198 -9.17 23.71 38.52
C GLY A 198 -10.64 23.39 38.27
N THR A 199 -11.14 23.51 37.03
CA THR A 199 -12.52 23.13 36.68
C THR A 199 -12.72 21.63 36.64
N GLN A 200 -11.63 20.86 36.49
CA GLN A 200 -11.62 19.40 36.41
C GLN A 200 -10.54 18.81 37.33
N ASP A 201 -10.90 17.76 38.08
CA ASP A 201 -9.94 17.01 38.89
C ASP A 201 -8.98 16.20 38.01
N ILE A 202 -9.46 15.76 36.83
CA ILE A 202 -8.68 15.05 35.82
C ILE A 202 -8.86 15.76 34.47
N VAL A 203 -7.78 16.31 33.93
CA VAL A 203 -7.73 16.84 32.55
C VAL A 203 -7.32 15.73 31.60
N THR A 204 -8.19 15.40 30.64
CA THR A 204 -7.87 14.38 29.61
C THR A 204 -7.37 15.04 28.35
N VAL A 205 -6.13 14.71 27.94
CA VAL A 205 -5.47 15.21 26.72
C VAL A 205 -5.38 14.10 25.69
N CYS A 206 -6.04 14.27 24.54
CA CYS A 206 -6.03 13.29 23.46
C CYS A 206 -4.99 13.67 22.39
N LYS A 207 -4.04 12.79 22.13
CA LYS A 207 -3.08 12.93 21.02
C LYS A 207 -3.41 11.96 19.90
N PHE A 208 -3.61 12.49 18.70
CA PHE A 208 -4.01 11.72 17.52
C PHE A 208 -2.81 11.47 16.58
N ASN A 209 -2.68 10.23 16.07
CA ASN A 209 -1.72 9.88 15.02
C ASN A 209 -2.42 9.19 13.85
N THR A 210 -1.80 9.31 12.69
CA THR A 210 -2.22 8.64 11.47
C THR A 210 -1.50 7.30 11.36
N ALA A 211 -2.23 6.21 11.10
CA ALA A 211 -1.63 4.92 10.80
C ALA A 211 -0.73 5.02 9.56
N GLN A 212 0.46 4.43 9.63
CA GLN A 212 1.37 4.39 8.48
C GLN A 212 0.75 3.57 7.37
N LYS A 213 0.85 4.06 6.14
CA LYS A 213 0.41 3.38 4.92
C LYS A 213 1.60 3.11 4.01
N GLY A 214 1.39 2.29 2.97
CA GLY A 214 2.40 2.01 1.97
C GLY A 214 1.81 1.89 0.58
N THR A 215 2.68 1.90 -0.44
CA THR A 215 2.32 1.70 -1.84
C THR A 215 2.94 0.41 -2.36
N ILE A 216 2.24 -0.26 -3.26
CA ILE A 216 2.74 -1.43 -4.00
C ILE A 216 2.93 -1.00 -5.44
N THR A 217 4.16 -1.14 -5.95
CA THR A 217 4.50 -0.92 -7.34
C THR A 217 4.67 -2.25 -8.05
N VAL A 218 3.92 -2.48 -9.11
CA VAL A 218 4.04 -3.62 -10.00
C VAL A 218 4.77 -3.19 -11.25
N SER A 219 5.75 -3.98 -11.70
CA SER A 219 6.40 -3.83 -13.01
C SER A 219 6.12 -5.05 -13.86
N LYS A 220 5.91 -4.82 -15.16
CA LYS A 220 5.62 -5.86 -16.14
C LYS A 220 6.71 -5.94 -17.20
N LYS A 221 7.21 -7.15 -17.42
CA LYS A 221 8.11 -7.48 -18.52
C LYS A 221 7.58 -8.67 -19.33
N GLY A 222 8.00 -8.77 -20.58
CA GLY A 222 7.66 -9.89 -21.45
C GLY A 222 8.63 -10.02 -22.62
N GLU A 223 8.63 -11.18 -23.27
CA GLU A 223 9.45 -11.41 -24.47
C GLU A 223 8.89 -10.63 -25.67
N VAL A 224 9.75 -9.86 -26.30
CA VAL A 224 9.46 -9.06 -27.52
C VAL A 224 10.37 -9.50 -28.65
N PHE A 225 9.84 -9.58 -29.87
CA PHE A 225 10.67 -9.77 -31.08
C PHE A 225 11.60 -8.56 -31.22
N SER A 226 12.87 -8.75 -30.83
CA SER A 226 13.86 -7.67 -30.66
C SER A 226 14.75 -7.48 -31.86
N HIS A 227 15.10 -8.60 -32.58
CA HIS A 227 16.04 -8.58 -33.70
C HIS A 227 15.75 -9.70 -34.71
N ALA A 228 15.94 -9.41 -36.01
CA ALA A 228 15.90 -10.38 -37.10
C ALA A 228 17.34 -10.72 -37.52
N ALA A 229 17.87 -11.86 -37.04
CA ALA A 229 19.19 -12.32 -37.44
C ALA A 229 19.12 -13.03 -38.80
N GLU A 230 20.15 -12.87 -39.64
CA GLU A 230 20.31 -13.59 -40.89
C GLU A 230 21.61 -14.43 -40.86
N SER A 231 21.52 -15.70 -41.23
CA SER A 231 22.67 -16.59 -41.39
C SER A 231 22.39 -17.58 -42.51
N ASP A 232 23.32 -17.68 -43.45
CA ASP A 232 23.25 -18.62 -44.59
C ASP A 232 21.96 -18.55 -45.41
N GLY A 233 21.37 -17.34 -45.53
CA GLY A 233 20.13 -17.07 -46.26
C GLY A 233 18.86 -17.46 -45.54
N MET A 234 18.95 -17.83 -44.26
CA MET A 234 17.81 -18.06 -43.37
C MET A 234 17.72 -16.98 -42.33
N TYR A 235 16.50 -16.59 -41.97
CA TYR A 235 16.20 -15.59 -40.96
C TYR A 235 15.75 -16.26 -39.67
N GLN A 236 16.27 -15.77 -38.52
CA GLN A 236 15.91 -16.26 -37.20
C GLN A 236 15.39 -15.10 -36.33
N PRO A 237 14.14 -15.13 -35.87
CA PRO A 237 13.64 -14.18 -34.89
C PRO A 237 14.38 -14.34 -33.57
N GLN A 238 14.84 -13.22 -32.99
CA GLN A 238 15.44 -13.16 -31.66
C GLN A 238 14.56 -12.37 -30.73
N TYR A 239 14.54 -12.77 -29.44
CA TYR A 239 13.66 -12.20 -28.44
C TYR A 239 14.45 -11.70 -27.25
N GLU A 240 13.99 -10.57 -26.68
CA GLU A 240 14.50 -10.01 -25.46
C GLU A 240 13.35 -9.71 -24.50
N VAL A 241 13.64 -9.79 -23.19
CA VAL A 241 12.68 -9.41 -22.15
C VAL A 241 12.70 -7.90 -22.00
N GLN A 242 11.60 -7.26 -22.40
CA GLN A 242 11.41 -5.81 -22.33
C GLN A 242 10.16 -5.49 -21.53
N GLY A 243 10.06 -4.27 -21.04
CA GLY A 243 8.89 -3.80 -20.33
C GLY A 243 7.63 -3.75 -21.19
N GLN A 244 6.47 -4.02 -20.57
CA GLN A 244 5.18 -4.15 -21.26
C GLN A 244 4.10 -3.33 -20.57
N PRO A 245 3.48 -2.36 -21.27
CA PRO A 245 2.29 -1.68 -20.77
C PRO A 245 1.04 -2.53 -20.93
N GLY A 246 -0.04 -2.15 -20.21
CA GLY A 246 -1.37 -2.70 -20.40
C GLY A 246 -1.69 -3.96 -19.59
N ALA A 247 -0.75 -4.49 -18.81
CA ALA A 247 -1.03 -5.59 -17.88
C ALA A 247 -1.95 -5.13 -16.74
N VAL A 248 -2.92 -5.96 -16.37
CA VAL A 248 -3.87 -5.66 -15.28
C VAL A 248 -3.63 -6.59 -14.11
N TYR A 249 -3.53 -6.03 -12.91
CA TYR A 249 -3.28 -6.75 -11.67
C TYR A 249 -4.33 -6.45 -10.63
N ASP A 250 -4.73 -7.48 -9.89
CA ASP A 250 -5.54 -7.36 -8.70
C ASP A 250 -4.65 -7.52 -7.46
N ILE A 251 -4.78 -6.58 -6.52
CA ILE A 251 -4.12 -6.63 -5.21
C ILE A 251 -5.16 -7.04 -4.18
N ILE A 252 -4.93 -8.17 -3.51
CA ILE A 252 -5.87 -8.81 -2.60
C ILE A 252 -5.21 -8.92 -1.22
N ALA A 253 -5.96 -8.68 -0.15
CA ALA A 253 -5.49 -8.89 1.21
C ALA A 253 -5.32 -10.40 1.49
N LEU A 254 -4.12 -10.82 1.95
CA LEU A 254 -3.86 -12.22 2.31
C LEU A 254 -4.48 -12.60 3.67
N GLU A 255 -4.54 -11.62 4.57
CA GLU A 255 -5.10 -11.74 5.91
C GLU A 255 -5.99 -10.53 6.17
N ASP A 256 -6.71 -10.51 7.29
CA ASP A 256 -7.43 -9.32 7.72
C ASP A 256 -6.42 -8.18 7.95
N ILE A 257 -6.58 -7.08 7.24
CA ILE A 257 -5.76 -5.87 7.41
C ILE A 257 -6.34 -5.06 8.55
N VAL A 258 -5.63 -5.07 9.67
CA VAL A 258 -6.10 -4.48 10.93
C VAL A 258 -5.06 -3.50 11.46
N THR A 259 -5.48 -2.28 11.78
CA THR A 259 -4.63 -1.33 12.48
C THR A 259 -4.57 -1.64 13.99
N PRO A 260 -3.51 -1.20 14.70
CA PRO A 260 -3.34 -1.54 16.12
C PRO A 260 -4.48 -1.09 17.05
N ASP A 261 -5.32 -0.15 16.65
CA ASP A 261 -6.55 0.26 17.36
C ASP A 261 -7.71 -0.75 17.22
N GLY A 262 -7.48 -1.86 16.48
CA GLY A 262 -8.45 -2.91 16.22
C GLY A 262 -9.45 -2.59 15.10
N ALA A 263 -9.20 -1.52 14.31
CA ALA A 263 -10.02 -1.25 13.12
C ALA A 263 -9.64 -2.18 11.97
N VAL A 264 -10.63 -2.88 11.42
CA VAL A 264 -10.47 -3.76 10.26
C VAL A 264 -10.75 -2.95 8.99
N HIS A 265 -9.78 -2.88 8.09
CA HIS A 265 -9.84 -2.12 6.84
C HIS A 265 -10.15 -2.98 5.62
N LEU A 266 -9.66 -4.23 5.61
CA LEU A 266 -9.95 -5.25 4.62
C LEU A 266 -10.01 -6.61 5.29
N LYS A 267 -10.85 -7.50 4.77
CA LYS A 267 -10.88 -8.91 5.14
C LYS A 267 -9.95 -9.74 4.27
N ALA A 268 -9.48 -10.86 4.80
CA ALA A 268 -8.74 -11.85 4.02
C ALA A 268 -9.49 -12.23 2.73
N GLY A 269 -8.81 -12.19 1.59
CA GLY A 269 -9.39 -12.43 0.26
C GLY A 269 -10.12 -11.23 -0.36
N GLU A 270 -10.23 -10.10 0.31
CA GLU A 270 -10.89 -8.91 -0.22
C GLU A 270 -9.96 -8.13 -1.16
N LEU A 271 -10.53 -7.61 -2.27
CA LEU A 271 -9.83 -6.80 -3.25
C LEU A 271 -9.48 -5.42 -2.66
N ALA A 272 -8.20 -5.12 -2.56
CA ALA A 272 -7.73 -3.80 -2.14
C ALA A 272 -7.78 -2.78 -3.28
N THR A 273 -7.29 -3.15 -4.46
CA THR A 273 -7.28 -2.29 -5.67
C THR A 273 -6.92 -3.11 -6.91
N THR A 274 -7.22 -2.54 -8.06
CA THR A 274 -6.77 -3.03 -9.38
C THR A 274 -5.81 -2.02 -9.99
N LEU A 275 -4.71 -2.50 -10.58
CA LEU A 275 -3.69 -1.69 -11.22
C LEU A 275 -3.56 -2.06 -12.70
N THR A 276 -3.24 -1.08 -13.56
CA THR A 276 -2.89 -1.31 -14.96
C THR A 276 -1.56 -0.64 -15.26
N THR A 277 -0.59 -1.40 -15.81
CA THR A 277 0.74 -0.86 -16.15
C THR A 277 0.63 0.18 -17.25
N GLY A 278 1.28 1.32 -17.01
CA GLY A 278 1.33 2.44 -17.95
C GLY A 278 2.43 2.31 -19.02
N PRO A 279 2.65 3.38 -19.80
CA PRO A 279 3.72 3.41 -20.80
C PRO A 279 5.14 3.26 -20.22
N ASP A 280 5.30 3.51 -18.93
CA ASP A 280 6.53 3.30 -18.15
C ASP A 280 6.65 1.88 -17.60
N GLU A 281 5.76 0.96 -18.05
CA GLU A 281 5.76 -0.47 -17.73
C GLU A 281 5.48 -0.76 -16.24
N THR A 282 5.08 0.25 -15.49
CA THR A 282 4.80 0.15 -14.06
C THR A 282 3.38 0.62 -13.71
N ALA A 283 2.93 0.19 -12.55
CA ALA A 283 1.73 0.72 -11.90
C ALA A 283 1.93 0.76 -10.39
N THR A 284 1.53 1.85 -9.75
CA THR A 284 1.66 2.02 -8.31
C THR A 284 0.29 2.25 -7.69
N SER A 285 -0.01 1.55 -6.59
CA SER A 285 -1.26 1.69 -5.87
C SER A 285 -1.39 3.05 -5.17
N ALA A 286 -2.62 3.48 -4.89
CA ALA A 286 -2.84 4.44 -3.82
C ALA A 286 -2.31 3.87 -2.48
N PRO A 287 -2.09 4.73 -1.46
CA PRO A 287 -1.64 4.26 -0.15
C PRO A 287 -2.60 3.24 0.49
N LEU A 288 -2.10 2.05 0.79
CA LEU A 288 -2.78 0.94 1.46
C LEU A 288 -2.30 0.84 2.91
N TYR A 289 -3.08 0.24 3.80
CA TYR A 289 -2.65 -0.04 5.18
C TYR A 289 -1.54 -1.10 5.20
N LEU A 290 -0.74 -1.10 6.27
CA LEU A 290 0.31 -2.10 6.46
C LEU A 290 -0.29 -3.50 6.59
N GLY A 291 0.38 -4.50 6.00
CA GLY A 291 -0.04 -5.88 6.06
C GLY A 291 0.41 -6.70 4.85
N PRO A 292 0.07 -8.00 4.82
CA PRO A 292 0.39 -8.89 3.72
C PRO A 292 -0.68 -8.81 2.63
N TYR A 293 -0.23 -8.71 1.38
CA TYR A 293 -1.05 -8.67 0.18
C TYR A 293 -0.57 -9.72 -0.82
N GLN A 294 -1.46 -10.10 -1.72
CA GLN A 294 -1.18 -10.92 -2.88
C GLN A 294 -1.48 -10.12 -4.14
N VAL A 295 -0.56 -10.19 -5.11
CA VAL A 295 -0.71 -9.57 -6.42
C VAL A 295 -0.94 -10.67 -7.44
N LEU A 296 -2.08 -10.63 -8.14
CA LEU A 296 -2.44 -11.55 -9.21
C LEU A 296 -2.45 -10.82 -10.54
N GLU A 297 -1.87 -11.41 -11.57
CA GLU A 297 -2.10 -10.96 -12.92
C GLU A 297 -3.51 -11.39 -13.38
N ARG A 298 -4.37 -10.41 -13.66
CA ARG A 298 -5.71 -10.66 -14.20
C ARG A 298 -5.71 -10.72 -15.70
N THR A 299 -4.96 -9.80 -16.33
CA THR A 299 -4.86 -9.71 -17.78
C THR A 299 -3.41 -9.45 -18.17
N ALA A 300 -2.85 -10.34 -19.00
CA ALA A 300 -1.55 -10.14 -19.64
C ALA A 300 -1.70 -9.21 -20.85
N PRO A 301 -0.65 -8.50 -21.26
CA PRO A 301 -0.60 -7.80 -22.56
C PRO A 301 -0.79 -8.78 -23.72
N ASP A 302 -1.34 -8.30 -24.85
CA ASP A 302 -1.53 -9.10 -26.05
C ASP A 302 -0.23 -9.75 -26.52
N GLY A 303 -0.32 -11.00 -26.97
CA GLY A 303 0.83 -11.80 -27.41
C GLY A 303 1.57 -12.53 -26.28
N LEU A 304 1.28 -12.21 -25.00
CA LEU A 304 1.89 -12.86 -23.83
C LEU A 304 0.94 -13.86 -23.18
N VAL A 305 1.54 -14.87 -22.54
CA VAL A 305 0.84 -15.85 -21.71
C VAL A 305 0.77 -15.31 -20.28
N LYS A 306 -0.40 -15.37 -19.67
CA LYS A 306 -0.60 -14.89 -18.29
C LYS A 306 0.19 -15.75 -17.30
N ASP A 307 0.85 -15.08 -16.33
CA ASP A 307 1.44 -15.74 -15.18
C ASP A 307 0.31 -16.12 -14.19
N PRO A 308 0.00 -17.41 -14.02
CA PRO A 308 -1.06 -17.83 -13.10
C PRO A 308 -0.64 -17.77 -11.63
N GLU A 309 0.67 -17.64 -11.35
CA GLU A 309 1.21 -17.71 -10.01
C GLU A 309 1.13 -16.34 -9.31
N PRO A 310 0.38 -16.25 -8.21
CA PRO A 310 0.29 -15.00 -7.46
C PRO A 310 1.59 -14.70 -6.71
N LYS A 311 1.93 -13.41 -6.56
CA LYS A 311 3.12 -12.96 -5.84
C LYS A 311 2.74 -12.27 -4.55
N ASN A 312 3.31 -12.73 -3.44
CA ASN A 312 3.06 -12.15 -2.13
C ASN A 312 3.97 -10.96 -1.87
N VAL A 313 3.41 -9.92 -1.27
CA VAL A 313 4.10 -8.69 -0.89
C VAL A 313 3.63 -8.22 0.48
N VAL A 314 4.54 -7.69 1.29
CA VAL A 314 4.21 -7.20 2.63
C VAL A 314 4.56 -5.72 2.72
N LEU A 315 3.57 -4.90 3.07
CA LEU A 315 3.79 -3.52 3.48
C LEU A 315 4.14 -3.51 4.96
N SER A 316 5.40 -3.28 5.28
CA SER A 316 5.93 -3.31 6.64
C SER A 316 6.12 -1.91 7.20
N TYR A 317 6.00 -1.80 8.54
CA TYR A 317 6.31 -0.55 9.25
C TYR A 317 7.78 -0.15 9.05
N ALA A 318 7.99 1.07 8.61
CA ALA A 318 9.31 1.61 8.24
C ALA A 318 9.85 2.65 9.25
N GLY A 319 9.25 2.74 10.45
CA GLY A 319 9.59 3.74 11.46
C GLY A 319 8.67 4.96 11.42
N GLN A 320 8.62 5.67 12.53
CA GLN A 320 7.66 6.76 12.76
C GLN A 320 7.85 8.00 11.87
N GLU A 321 9.05 8.19 11.30
CA GLU A 321 9.37 9.33 10.43
C GLU A 321 8.94 9.10 8.97
N VAL A 322 8.65 7.86 8.60
CA VAL A 322 8.25 7.49 7.24
C VAL A 322 6.73 7.58 7.13
N LYS A 323 6.23 8.52 6.33
CA LYS A 323 4.79 8.69 6.12
C LYS A 323 4.19 7.59 5.28
N ILE A 324 4.88 7.17 4.21
CA ILE A 324 4.45 6.13 3.27
C ILE A 324 5.63 5.22 2.98
N THR A 325 5.49 3.93 3.29
CA THR A 325 6.44 2.89 2.89
C THR A 325 6.15 2.41 1.47
N SER A 326 7.00 1.57 0.89
CA SER A 326 6.78 1.02 -0.43
C SER A 326 7.29 -0.40 -0.56
N ALA A 327 6.62 -1.17 -1.40
CA ALA A 327 7.05 -2.49 -1.81
C ALA A 327 6.95 -2.61 -3.34
N ARG A 328 7.74 -3.52 -3.93
CA ARG A 328 7.77 -3.74 -5.38
C ARG A 328 7.65 -5.21 -5.69
N VAL A 329 7.00 -5.51 -6.82
CA VAL A 329 6.88 -6.84 -7.37
C VAL A 329 7.01 -6.76 -8.89
N GLU A 330 7.71 -7.73 -9.49
CA GLU A 330 7.93 -7.81 -10.94
C GLU A 330 7.28 -9.09 -11.48
N PHE A 331 6.59 -8.97 -12.61
CA PHE A 331 6.08 -10.09 -13.40
C PHE A 331 6.79 -10.13 -14.75
N VAL A 332 7.20 -11.33 -15.13
CA VAL A 332 7.82 -11.59 -16.44
C VAL A 332 7.01 -12.71 -17.10
N ASN A 333 6.43 -12.43 -18.27
CA ASN A 333 5.64 -13.42 -18.98
C ASN A 333 6.36 -13.84 -20.27
N ASP A 334 6.22 -15.11 -20.57
CA ASP A 334 6.61 -15.66 -21.86
C ASP A 334 5.61 -15.22 -22.93
N ARG A 335 6.05 -15.10 -24.17
CA ARG A 335 5.15 -14.92 -25.30
C ARG A 335 4.40 -16.20 -25.62
N GLN A 336 3.28 -16.09 -26.29
CA GLN A 336 2.60 -17.22 -26.90
C GLN A 336 3.46 -17.78 -28.04
N LYS A 337 3.58 -19.11 -28.11
CA LYS A 337 4.36 -19.83 -29.11
C LYS A 337 3.45 -20.54 -30.12
N VAL A 338 4.00 -20.98 -31.24
CA VAL A 338 3.28 -21.72 -32.27
C VAL A 338 4.02 -22.99 -32.65
N GLU A 339 3.29 -24.04 -32.93
CA GLU A 339 3.76 -25.26 -33.53
C GLU A 339 3.03 -25.44 -34.87
N ILE A 340 3.80 -25.42 -36.00
CA ILE A 340 3.24 -25.52 -37.36
C ILE A 340 3.55 -26.92 -37.87
N ARG A 341 2.50 -27.71 -38.09
CA ARG A 341 2.56 -29.11 -38.49
C ARG A 341 2.10 -29.30 -39.92
N LEU A 342 2.68 -30.25 -40.61
CA LEU A 342 2.22 -30.66 -41.94
C LEU A 342 2.26 -32.16 -42.10
N LYS A 343 1.50 -32.65 -43.06
CA LYS A 343 1.46 -34.04 -43.48
C LYS A 343 1.73 -34.15 -44.97
N LYS A 344 2.67 -35.01 -45.37
CA LYS A 344 3.04 -35.27 -46.73
C LYS A 344 2.58 -36.65 -47.18
N LEU A 345 2.10 -36.75 -48.41
CA LEU A 345 1.77 -38.01 -49.03
C LEU A 345 2.47 -38.09 -50.40
N LEU A 346 3.16 -39.18 -50.66
CA LEU A 346 3.73 -39.50 -51.97
C LEU A 346 2.85 -40.52 -52.66
N GLU A 347 2.45 -40.28 -53.95
CA GLU A 347 1.72 -41.21 -54.76
C GLU A 347 2.55 -42.50 -54.93
N GLN A 348 1.91 -43.65 -54.71
CA GLN A 348 2.58 -44.95 -54.82
C GLN A 348 2.25 -45.66 -56.13
N ASP A 349 3.22 -46.37 -56.68
CA ASP A 349 3.05 -47.25 -57.83
C ASP A 349 3.64 -48.61 -57.48
N GLU A 350 2.75 -49.59 -57.23
CA GLU A 350 3.11 -50.96 -56.84
C GLU A 350 3.88 -51.70 -57.93
N ILE A 351 3.61 -51.39 -59.22
CA ILE A 351 4.23 -52.11 -60.38
C ILE A 351 5.70 -51.72 -60.46
N PHE A 352 6.02 -50.44 -60.24
CA PHE A 352 7.39 -49.92 -60.27
C PHE A 352 8.03 -49.80 -58.90
N SER A 353 7.30 -50.17 -57.85
CA SER A 353 7.74 -50.04 -56.45
C SER A 353 8.17 -48.61 -56.08
N THR A 354 7.59 -47.60 -56.74
CA THR A 354 7.89 -46.18 -56.47
C THR A 354 7.01 -45.67 -55.35
N GLY A 355 7.55 -44.94 -54.40
CA GLY A 355 6.85 -44.45 -53.20
C GLY A 355 6.80 -45.50 -52.08
N MET A 356 7.52 -46.60 -52.22
CA MET A 356 7.56 -47.72 -51.26
C MET A 356 8.91 -47.85 -50.54
N HIS A 357 9.87 -47.00 -50.89
CA HIS A 357 11.19 -46.96 -50.28
C HIS A 357 11.40 -45.69 -49.48
N GLU A 358 12.60 -45.19 -49.39
CA GLU A 358 12.94 -44.05 -48.57
C GLU A 358 12.84 -42.71 -49.33
N GLU A 359 11.97 -42.62 -50.38
CA GLU A 359 11.81 -41.42 -51.24
C GLU A 359 11.41 -40.19 -50.41
N TRP A 360 10.74 -40.37 -49.26
CA TRP A 360 10.36 -39.34 -48.31
C TRP A 360 11.59 -38.56 -47.77
N LYS A 361 12.80 -39.18 -47.73
CA LYS A 361 14.03 -38.53 -47.27
C LYS A 361 14.47 -37.36 -48.13
N SER A 362 14.02 -37.33 -49.39
CA SER A 362 14.32 -36.27 -50.34
C SER A 362 13.33 -35.09 -50.28
N VAL A 363 12.27 -35.25 -49.48
CA VAL A 363 11.23 -34.22 -49.37
C VAL A 363 11.64 -33.20 -48.33
N THR A 364 11.66 -31.92 -48.72
CA THR A 364 11.92 -30.81 -47.79
C THR A 364 10.92 -29.69 -48.00
N PHE A 365 10.54 -29.05 -46.90
CA PHE A 365 9.67 -27.89 -46.88
C PHE A 365 10.38 -26.69 -46.26
N GLY A 366 10.04 -25.50 -46.75
CA GLY A 366 10.49 -24.22 -46.18
C GLY A 366 9.33 -23.46 -45.58
N LEU A 367 9.58 -22.83 -44.41
CA LEU A 367 8.71 -21.84 -43.80
C LEU A 367 9.19 -20.45 -44.20
N PHE A 368 8.30 -19.63 -44.74
CA PHE A 368 8.62 -18.30 -45.25
C PHE A 368 7.75 -17.23 -44.64
N ALA A 369 8.27 -16.02 -44.50
CA ALA A 369 7.45 -14.87 -44.21
C ALA A 369 6.59 -14.47 -45.42
N ALA A 370 5.27 -14.39 -45.30
CA ALA A 370 4.41 -13.91 -46.37
C ALA A 370 4.50 -12.38 -46.52
N GLU A 371 4.70 -11.68 -45.41
CA GLU A 371 4.91 -10.23 -45.31
C GLU A 371 6.17 -9.95 -44.50
N ALA A 372 6.68 -8.71 -44.57
CA ALA A 372 7.84 -8.32 -43.77
C ALA A 372 7.50 -8.34 -42.27
N LEU A 373 8.26 -9.07 -41.44
CA LEU A 373 8.14 -9.12 -39.99
C LEU A 373 9.21 -8.19 -39.41
N THR A 374 8.76 -7.09 -38.79
CA THR A 374 9.67 -6.05 -38.27
C THR A 374 9.87 -6.22 -36.76
N ALA A 375 11.13 -6.29 -36.34
CA ALA A 375 11.55 -6.35 -34.95
C ALA A 375 11.56 -4.96 -34.30
N SER A 376 11.59 -4.90 -32.96
CA SER A 376 11.57 -3.65 -32.22
C SER A 376 12.80 -2.76 -32.46
N ASP A 377 13.94 -3.31 -32.86
CA ASP A 377 15.14 -2.56 -33.22
C ASP A 377 15.12 -2.04 -34.67
N GLY A 378 14.06 -2.33 -35.44
CA GLY A 378 13.91 -1.93 -36.84
C GLY A 378 14.50 -2.89 -37.86
N THR A 379 15.16 -3.97 -37.46
CA THR A 379 15.53 -5.06 -38.37
C THR A 379 14.29 -5.83 -38.80
N SER A 380 14.34 -6.52 -39.94
CA SER A 380 13.15 -7.24 -40.43
C SER A 380 13.50 -8.52 -41.17
N ILE A 381 12.63 -9.50 -41.07
CA ILE A 381 12.58 -10.62 -42.01
C ILE A 381 11.77 -10.12 -43.21
N PRO A 382 12.36 -10.06 -44.42
CA PRO A 382 11.65 -9.55 -45.59
C PRO A 382 10.54 -10.50 -46.04
N ALA A 383 9.61 -10.00 -46.82
CA ALA A 383 8.66 -10.87 -47.53
C ALA A 383 9.42 -11.90 -48.38
N ASP A 384 8.92 -13.12 -48.43
CA ASP A 384 9.57 -14.31 -49.01
C ASP A 384 10.93 -14.70 -48.33
N GLY A 385 11.23 -14.14 -47.14
CA GLY A 385 12.39 -14.55 -46.35
C GLY A 385 12.20 -15.95 -45.76
N LEU A 386 13.19 -16.84 -46.02
CA LEU A 386 13.19 -18.22 -45.51
C LEU A 386 13.55 -18.22 -44.02
N ILE A 387 12.70 -18.84 -43.20
CA ILE A 387 12.85 -18.91 -41.74
C ILE A 387 13.41 -20.27 -41.29
N GLU A 388 12.83 -21.36 -41.82
CA GLU A 388 13.26 -22.71 -41.45
C GLU A 388 13.09 -23.67 -42.63
N THR A 389 13.94 -24.69 -42.70
CA THR A 389 13.82 -25.81 -43.65
C THR A 389 13.74 -27.11 -42.87
N ILE A 390 12.72 -27.94 -43.17
CA ILE A 390 12.51 -29.24 -42.51
C ILE A 390 12.31 -30.35 -43.51
N GLY A 391 12.69 -31.56 -43.13
CA GLY A 391 12.30 -32.81 -43.84
C GLY A 391 11.07 -33.43 -43.19
N VAL A 392 10.49 -34.46 -43.85
CA VAL A 392 9.41 -35.26 -43.29
C VAL A 392 9.93 -36.57 -42.69
N ASP A 393 9.18 -37.17 -41.81
CA ASP A 393 9.46 -38.49 -41.25
C ASP A 393 8.94 -39.63 -42.17
N GLU A 394 9.18 -40.87 -41.77
CA GLU A 394 8.73 -42.07 -42.49
C GLU A 394 7.22 -42.15 -42.67
N ASN A 395 6.41 -41.47 -41.85
CA ASN A 395 4.98 -41.39 -41.93
C ASN A 395 4.48 -40.18 -42.72
N GLY A 396 5.40 -39.35 -43.21
CA GLY A 396 5.11 -38.11 -43.93
C GLY A 396 4.80 -36.91 -43.02
N ASN A 397 5.03 -36.99 -41.71
CA ASN A 397 4.79 -35.87 -40.81
C ASN A 397 6.04 -34.97 -40.68
N ALA A 398 5.79 -33.69 -40.48
CA ALA A 398 6.82 -32.72 -40.13
C ALA A 398 6.25 -31.58 -39.29
N ALA A 399 7.11 -30.95 -38.47
CA ALA A 399 6.75 -29.79 -37.68
C ALA A 399 7.91 -28.77 -37.69
N PHE A 400 7.57 -27.51 -37.93
CA PHE A 400 8.50 -26.40 -37.76
C PHE A 400 8.68 -26.04 -36.29
N THR A 401 9.94 -25.80 -35.90
CA THR A 401 10.34 -25.58 -34.52
C THR A 401 10.77 -24.14 -34.23
N THR A 402 11.01 -23.37 -35.30
CA THR A 402 11.44 -21.96 -35.16
C THR A 402 10.30 -21.13 -34.56
N ASP A 403 10.61 -20.50 -33.46
CA ASP A 403 9.71 -19.54 -32.79
C ASP A 403 9.53 -18.31 -33.68
N VAL A 404 8.31 -18.07 -34.12
CA VAL A 404 7.94 -16.87 -34.90
C VAL A 404 7.09 -15.91 -34.03
N PRO A 405 7.10 -14.58 -34.30
CA PRO A 405 6.33 -13.63 -33.54
C PRO A 405 4.82 -13.84 -33.72
N CYS A 406 4.05 -13.61 -32.65
CA CYS A 406 2.60 -13.59 -32.71
C CYS A 406 2.11 -12.50 -33.68
N GLY A 407 1.09 -12.82 -34.48
CA GLY A 407 0.62 -11.96 -35.57
C GLY A 407 1.35 -12.17 -36.91
N ALA A 408 2.31 -13.10 -36.98
CA ALA A 408 3.05 -13.36 -38.22
C ALA A 408 2.16 -14.00 -39.30
N SER A 409 2.21 -13.41 -40.51
CA SER A 409 1.68 -14.02 -41.75
C SER A 409 2.80 -14.77 -42.43
N LEU A 410 2.62 -16.07 -42.58
CA LEU A 410 3.64 -17.00 -43.08
C LEU A 410 3.07 -17.84 -44.24
N TYR A 411 3.92 -18.58 -44.93
CA TYR A 411 3.50 -19.67 -45.80
C TYR A 411 4.52 -20.80 -45.78
N VAL A 412 4.04 -22.01 -46.01
CA VAL A 412 4.86 -23.20 -46.24
C VAL A 412 4.91 -23.51 -47.74
N LYS A 413 6.08 -23.88 -48.24
CA LYS A 413 6.31 -24.27 -49.62
C LYS A 413 7.23 -25.49 -49.68
N GLU A 414 6.95 -26.44 -50.58
CA GLU A 414 7.87 -27.54 -50.86
C GLU A 414 9.10 -27.06 -51.61
N LEU A 415 10.30 -27.40 -51.13
CA LEU A 415 11.59 -26.97 -51.69
C LEU A 415 12.21 -28.08 -52.53
N ALA A 416 12.06 -29.33 -52.11
CA ALA A 416 12.58 -30.47 -52.83
C ALA A 416 11.68 -31.71 -52.68
N THR A 417 11.70 -32.57 -53.64
CA THR A 417 11.07 -33.90 -53.63
C THR A 417 11.95 -34.87 -54.38
N ASP A 418 11.65 -36.16 -54.28
CA ASP A 418 12.37 -37.19 -55.05
C ASP A 418 12.14 -37.05 -56.57
N ASP A 419 13.14 -37.41 -57.36
CA ASP A 419 13.16 -37.23 -58.82
C ASP A 419 11.97 -37.89 -59.54
N HIS A 420 11.32 -38.87 -58.99
CA HIS A 420 10.15 -39.52 -59.56
C HIS A 420 8.89 -38.67 -59.52
N TYR A 421 8.84 -37.61 -58.66
CA TYR A 421 7.66 -36.82 -58.39
C TYR A 421 7.69 -35.44 -59.00
N ILE A 422 6.51 -34.86 -59.17
CA ILE A 422 6.34 -33.44 -59.56
C ILE A 422 6.44 -32.62 -58.32
N LEU A 423 7.41 -31.68 -58.27
CA LEU A 423 7.56 -30.70 -57.20
C LEU A 423 6.36 -29.73 -57.21
N SER A 424 5.76 -29.50 -56.06
CA SER A 424 4.67 -28.53 -55.92
C SER A 424 5.21 -27.10 -55.80
N ASP A 425 4.65 -26.17 -56.58
CA ASP A 425 4.90 -24.74 -56.45
C ASP A 425 3.92 -24.01 -55.58
N GLU A 426 2.98 -24.73 -54.94
CA GLU A 426 1.92 -24.20 -54.14
C GLU A 426 2.46 -23.60 -52.84
N LYS A 427 1.90 -22.41 -52.44
CA LYS A 427 2.15 -21.76 -51.16
C LYS A 427 0.98 -22.01 -50.24
N TYR A 428 1.21 -22.67 -49.10
CA TYR A 428 0.20 -22.96 -48.09
C TYR A 428 0.25 -21.88 -47.04
N PRO A 429 -0.77 -21.01 -46.91
CA PRO A 429 -0.76 -19.91 -45.96
C PRO A 429 -0.85 -20.40 -44.50
N VAL A 430 -0.14 -19.74 -43.62
CA VAL A 430 -0.15 -19.97 -42.17
C VAL A 430 -0.22 -18.61 -41.47
N VAL A 431 -1.19 -18.40 -40.63
CA VAL A 431 -1.35 -17.18 -39.86
C VAL A 431 -1.31 -17.52 -38.39
N PHE A 432 -0.34 -16.93 -37.66
CA PHE A 432 -0.22 -17.12 -36.23
C PHE A 432 -0.97 -15.99 -35.51
N GLU A 433 -2.25 -16.20 -35.25
CA GLU A 433 -3.06 -15.26 -34.47
C GLU A 433 -2.98 -15.54 -32.98
N TYR A 434 -3.08 -14.48 -32.16
CA TYR A 434 -3.12 -14.59 -30.70
C TYR A 434 -4.39 -15.34 -30.25
N ALA A 435 -4.21 -16.47 -29.57
CA ALA A 435 -5.31 -17.35 -29.12
C ALA A 435 -5.79 -17.06 -27.67
N GLY A 436 -5.36 -15.92 -27.10
CA GLY A 436 -5.67 -15.52 -25.72
C GLY A 436 -4.60 -15.91 -24.71
N GLN A 437 -4.65 -15.25 -23.57
CA GLN A 437 -3.58 -15.29 -22.55
C GLN A 437 -3.41 -16.65 -21.82
N ASP A 438 -4.38 -17.55 -21.94
CA ASP A 438 -4.37 -18.84 -21.26
C ASP A 438 -3.84 -19.97 -22.13
N VAL A 439 -3.46 -19.69 -23.39
CA VAL A 439 -2.90 -20.63 -24.36
C VAL A 439 -1.41 -20.39 -24.52
N ALA A 440 -0.58 -21.33 -24.12
CA ALA A 440 0.89 -21.19 -24.20
C ALA A 440 1.40 -21.51 -25.62
N VAL A 441 0.83 -22.49 -26.31
CA VAL A 441 1.23 -22.93 -27.66
C VAL A 441 -0.01 -23.06 -28.53
N VAL A 442 0.03 -22.42 -29.70
CA VAL A 442 -0.99 -22.55 -30.75
C VAL A 442 -0.54 -23.62 -31.74
N GLU A 443 -1.37 -24.61 -32.00
CA GLU A 443 -1.11 -25.65 -32.98
C GLU A 443 -1.79 -25.26 -34.29
N ILE A 444 -1.03 -25.24 -35.41
CA ILE A 444 -1.52 -24.90 -36.74
C ILE A 444 -1.19 -26.05 -37.69
N ASP A 445 -2.21 -26.69 -38.24
CA ASP A 445 -2.04 -27.72 -39.26
C ASP A 445 -2.11 -27.07 -40.64
N VAL A 446 -1.02 -27.20 -41.39
CA VAL A 446 -0.88 -26.70 -42.78
C VAL A 446 -1.89 -27.44 -43.69
N ASN A 447 -2.50 -26.72 -44.63
CA ASN A 447 -3.51 -27.25 -45.55
C ASN A 447 -4.75 -27.85 -44.84
N ASP A 448 -5.19 -27.17 -43.75
CA ASP A 448 -6.32 -27.61 -42.94
C ASP A 448 -6.20 -29.07 -42.40
N GLY A 449 -4.96 -29.56 -42.26
CA GLY A 449 -4.63 -30.92 -41.81
C GLY A 449 -4.71 -32.00 -42.94
N GLU A 450 -5.07 -31.59 -44.12
CA GLU A 450 -5.03 -32.49 -45.29
C GLU A 450 -3.58 -32.70 -45.79
N ALA A 451 -3.28 -33.91 -46.24
CA ALA A 451 -1.93 -34.22 -46.70
C ALA A 451 -1.59 -33.48 -47.99
N ILE A 452 -0.39 -32.92 -48.06
CA ILE A 452 0.19 -32.35 -49.27
C ILE A 452 0.65 -33.49 -50.14
N GLU A 453 0.00 -33.67 -51.30
CA GLU A 453 0.27 -34.81 -52.19
C GLU A 453 1.26 -34.45 -53.29
N ASN A 454 2.26 -35.32 -53.59
CA ASN A 454 3.00 -35.30 -54.84
C ASN A 454 2.60 -36.44 -55.76
N LYS A 455 2.38 -36.07 -57.00
CA LYS A 455 2.05 -37.01 -58.06
C LYS A 455 3.32 -37.45 -58.79
N LEU A 456 3.31 -38.72 -59.24
CA LEU A 456 4.38 -39.27 -60.03
C LEU A 456 4.47 -38.57 -61.40
N LYS A 457 5.68 -38.35 -61.87
CA LYS A 457 5.94 -37.86 -63.22
C LYS A 457 5.46 -38.95 -64.21
N ARG A 458 4.60 -38.56 -65.12
CA ARG A 458 4.10 -39.46 -66.17
C ARG A 458 4.27 -38.86 -67.53
N GLY A 459 4.71 -39.69 -68.46
CA GLY A 459 4.87 -39.33 -69.84
C GLY A 459 4.07 -40.24 -70.79
N LYS A 460 3.83 -39.83 -71.98
CA LYS A 460 3.25 -40.66 -73.04
C LYS A 460 4.34 -40.97 -74.08
N ILE A 461 4.43 -42.23 -74.42
CA ILE A 461 5.23 -42.66 -75.54
C ILE A 461 4.27 -42.87 -76.71
N SER A 462 4.50 -42.17 -77.83
CA SER A 462 3.74 -42.36 -79.04
C SER A 462 4.75 -42.68 -80.21
N GLY A 463 4.34 -43.56 -81.06
CA GLY A 463 5.16 -43.92 -82.20
C GLY A 463 4.27 -44.52 -83.29
N TRP A 464 4.79 -44.44 -84.50
CA TRP A 464 4.17 -45.06 -85.65
C TRP A 464 5.01 -46.24 -86.06
N LYS A 465 4.41 -47.38 -86.28
CA LYS A 465 5.06 -48.51 -86.90
C LYS A 465 4.85 -48.38 -88.39
N VAL A 466 5.95 -48.28 -89.07
CA VAL A 466 5.96 -48.23 -90.55
C VAL A 466 6.70 -49.45 -91.17
N ASP A 467 6.39 -49.81 -92.41
CA ASP A 467 7.12 -50.80 -93.18
C ASP A 467 8.47 -50.23 -93.70
N GLN A 468 9.15 -51.02 -94.49
CA GLN A 468 10.44 -50.65 -95.06
C GLN A 468 10.36 -49.47 -96.06
N ASP A 469 9.17 -49.21 -96.60
CA ASP A 469 8.95 -48.15 -97.59
C ASP A 469 8.35 -46.90 -96.96
N GLY A 470 8.13 -46.88 -95.57
CA GLY A 470 7.67 -45.76 -94.81
C GLY A 470 6.15 -45.66 -94.68
N PHE A 471 5.37 -46.66 -95.05
CA PHE A 471 3.93 -46.72 -94.97
C PHE A 471 3.49 -47.23 -93.57
N GLU A 472 2.43 -46.62 -92.98
CA GLU A 472 1.89 -47.04 -91.68
C GLU A 472 1.37 -48.45 -91.68
N LEU A 473 1.82 -49.26 -90.71
CA LEU A 473 1.36 -50.64 -90.52
C LEU A 473 0.23 -50.67 -89.40
N GLY A 474 -1.01 -50.74 -89.88
CA GLY A 474 -2.16 -50.92 -88.97
C GLY A 474 -2.17 -52.27 -88.27
N GLY A 475 -2.51 -52.32 -87.03
CA GLY A 475 -2.67 -53.55 -86.24
C GLY A 475 -1.34 -54.07 -85.62
N ALA A 476 -0.22 -53.32 -85.72
CA ALA A 476 0.97 -53.70 -84.99
C ALA A 476 0.79 -53.56 -83.47
N VAL A 477 1.18 -54.58 -82.76
CA VAL A 477 1.17 -54.55 -81.25
C VAL A 477 2.59 -54.24 -80.81
N ILE A 478 2.72 -53.15 -80.04
CA ILE A 478 3.96 -52.72 -79.43
C ILE A 478 3.90 -52.94 -77.97
N GLY A 479 4.78 -53.72 -77.39
CA GLY A 479 4.92 -53.90 -75.95
C GLY A 479 5.97 -52.96 -75.39
N LEU A 480 5.63 -52.34 -74.26
CA LEU A 480 6.63 -51.60 -73.45
C LEU A 480 7.06 -52.51 -72.30
N PHE A 481 8.34 -52.75 -72.23
CA PHE A 481 8.92 -53.58 -71.17
C PHE A 481 9.83 -52.74 -70.29
N ARG A 482 9.94 -53.15 -69.03
CA ARG A 482 10.87 -52.58 -68.05
C ARG A 482 12.33 -52.91 -68.39
#